data_16608359027eaf054c5928f0ceeb789c
#
_entry.id   16608359027eaf054c5928f0ceeb789c
#
_cell.length_a   1.000
_cell.length_b   1.000
_cell.length_c   1.000
_cell.angle_alpha   90.00
_cell.angle_beta   90.00
_cell.angle_gamma   90.00
#
_symmetry.space_group_name_H-M   'P 1'
#
loop_
_entity.id
_entity.type
_entity.pdbx_description
1 polymer ?
#
loop_
_entity_poly.entity_id
_entity_poly.type
_entity_poly.pdbx_seq_one_letter_code
_entity_poly.pdbx_strand_id
1 'polypeptide(L)'
;MKISKKIIDNLKKGGVNFYLSVPCKLLANMIDILEKDNDVYYSAVPREEEGMGICAGAYLGNKFPCIMMQNTGIGNSVNAIVSLLQLYQMPVVFLISYRGTPGEPVGAQGGMAKITEDILQTLRIPILHCSSENDLEKISTFSKHAKVVESPVAILCDFNLMKDDK
;
A
#
# COMPACT_ATOMS: atom_id res chain seq x y z
N MET A 1 -14.12 9.62 4.69
CA MET A 1 -14.32 9.00 3.34
C MET A 1 -13.77 9.82 2.17
N LYS A 2 -13.59 11.12 2.33
CA LYS A 2 -13.07 11.97 1.22
C LYS A 2 -11.63 11.60 0.82
N ILE A 3 -10.72 11.41 1.78
CA ILE A 3 -9.32 11.04 1.55
C ILE A 3 -9.23 9.62 0.98
N SER A 4 -9.89 8.65 1.63
CA SER A 4 -9.93 7.25 1.16
C SER A 4 -10.44 7.14 -0.27
N LYS A 5 -11.53 7.86 -0.61
CA LYS A 5 -12.05 7.86 -1.97
C LYS A 5 -11.04 8.43 -2.98
N LYS A 6 -10.40 9.56 -2.66
CA LYS A 6 -9.36 10.15 -3.53
C LYS A 6 -8.18 9.19 -3.75
N ILE A 7 -7.73 8.49 -2.71
CA ILE A 7 -6.66 7.49 -2.81
C ILE A 7 -7.07 6.38 -3.77
N ILE A 8 -8.25 5.76 -3.56
CA ILE A 8 -8.73 4.67 -4.41
C ILE A 8 -8.94 5.14 -5.86
N ASP A 9 -9.56 6.30 -6.07
CA ASP A 9 -9.77 6.85 -7.41
C ASP A 9 -8.42 7.07 -8.14
N ASN A 10 -7.38 7.55 -7.46
CA ASN A 10 -6.06 7.72 -8.05
C ASN A 10 -5.32 6.39 -8.29
N LEU A 11 -5.47 5.39 -7.43
CA LEU A 11 -4.96 4.04 -7.68
C LEU A 11 -5.63 3.43 -8.93
N LYS A 12 -6.97 3.54 -9.06
CA LYS A 12 -7.70 3.08 -10.25
C LYS A 12 -7.23 3.81 -11.51
N LYS A 13 -7.03 5.14 -11.47
CA LYS A 13 -6.43 5.91 -12.57
C LYS A 13 -5.00 5.46 -12.90
N GLY A 14 -4.27 4.96 -11.91
CA GLY A 14 -2.96 4.32 -12.05
C GLY A 14 -3.02 2.94 -12.72
N GLY A 15 -4.23 2.40 -12.90
CA GLY A 15 -4.48 1.09 -13.51
C GLY A 15 -4.58 -0.06 -12.52
N VAL A 16 -4.54 0.21 -11.20
CA VAL A 16 -4.75 -0.81 -10.16
C VAL A 16 -6.19 -1.33 -10.26
N ASN A 17 -6.34 -2.65 -10.32
CA ASN A 17 -7.64 -3.32 -10.45
C ASN A 17 -7.79 -4.58 -9.60
N PHE A 18 -6.82 -4.84 -8.73
CA PHE A 18 -6.83 -5.95 -7.80
C PHE A 18 -6.30 -5.45 -6.44
N TYR A 19 -7.12 -5.57 -5.40
CA TYR A 19 -6.81 -5.01 -4.09
C TYR A 19 -6.83 -6.09 -3.03
N LEU A 20 -5.81 -6.07 -2.17
CA LEU A 20 -5.75 -6.84 -0.94
C LEU A 20 -5.60 -5.91 0.25
N SER A 21 -6.02 -6.35 1.43
CA SER A 21 -5.66 -5.66 2.67
C SER A 21 -5.40 -6.61 3.81
N VAL A 22 -4.43 -6.26 4.67
CA VAL A 22 -4.44 -6.66 6.07
C VAL A 22 -5.20 -5.56 6.82
N PRO A 23 -6.39 -5.86 7.38
CA PRO A 23 -7.27 -4.83 7.91
C PRO A 23 -6.63 -4.04 9.06
N CYS A 24 -6.72 -2.72 9.01
CA CYS A 24 -6.40 -1.84 10.12
C CYS A 24 -7.36 -0.65 10.18
N LYS A 25 -7.43 0.01 11.34
CA LYS A 25 -8.40 1.10 11.59
C LYS A 25 -8.30 2.23 10.55
N LEU A 26 -7.09 2.64 10.15
CA LEU A 26 -6.90 3.74 9.19
C LEU A 26 -7.30 3.36 7.77
N LEU A 27 -7.38 2.08 7.46
CA LEU A 27 -7.77 1.57 6.13
C LEU A 27 -9.27 1.27 6.03
N ALA A 28 -10.03 1.35 7.14
CA ALA A 28 -11.43 0.92 7.19
C ALA A 28 -12.30 1.55 6.09
N ASN A 29 -12.23 2.87 5.89
CA ASN A 29 -13.02 3.55 4.87
C ASN A 29 -12.63 3.12 3.43
N MET A 30 -11.36 2.83 3.17
CA MET A 30 -10.94 2.29 1.87
C MET A 30 -11.46 0.88 1.65
N ILE A 31 -11.45 0.05 2.70
CA ILE A 31 -12.02 -1.30 2.68
C ILE A 31 -13.51 -1.22 2.36
N ASP A 32 -14.27 -0.38 3.07
CA ASP A 32 -15.70 -0.18 2.82
C ASP A 32 -16.03 0.28 1.38
N ILE A 33 -15.16 1.09 0.78
CA ILE A 33 -15.30 1.53 -0.61
C ILE A 33 -15.07 0.34 -1.55
N LEU A 34 -14.00 -0.41 -1.33
CA LEU A 34 -13.61 -1.52 -2.21
C LEU A 34 -14.56 -2.72 -2.13
N GLU A 35 -15.12 -3.01 -0.96
CA GLU A 35 -16.13 -4.08 -0.78
C GLU A 35 -17.42 -3.82 -1.57
N LYS A 36 -17.73 -2.55 -1.84
CA LYS A 36 -18.92 -2.12 -2.60
C LYS A 36 -18.65 -1.88 -4.07
N ASP A 37 -17.40 -1.97 -4.51
CA ASP A 37 -16.95 -1.64 -5.85
C ASP A 37 -16.91 -2.89 -6.73
N ASN A 38 -17.89 -3.03 -7.64
CA ASN A 38 -17.97 -4.18 -8.54
C ASN A 38 -16.97 -4.15 -9.71
N ASP A 39 -16.26 -3.05 -9.91
CA ASP A 39 -15.31 -2.89 -11.03
C ASP A 39 -13.90 -3.42 -10.70
N VAL A 40 -13.65 -3.78 -9.44
CA VAL A 40 -12.36 -4.26 -8.97
C VAL A 40 -12.50 -5.53 -8.14
N TYR A 41 -11.43 -6.30 -8.05
CA TYR A 41 -11.35 -7.37 -7.07
C TYR A 41 -10.80 -6.85 -5.76
N TYR A 42 -11.45 -7.20 -4.65
CA TYR A 42 -10.96 -6.93 -3.30
C TYR A 42 -11.07 -8.19 -2.42
N SER A 43 -10.06 -8.42 -1.59
CA SER A 43 -10.10 -9.41 -0.51
C SER A 43 -9.24 -8.99 0.68
N ALA A 44 -9.69 -9.33 1.89
CA ALA A 44 -8.83 -9.26 3.07
C ALA A 44 -7.93 -10.51 3.13
N VAL A 45 -6.73 -10.33 3.69
CA VAL A 45 -5.77 -11.41 3.91
C VAL A 45 -5.31 -11.42 5.36
N PRO A 46 -5.00 -12.59 5.94
CA PRO A 46 -4.65 -12.68 7.36
C PRO A 46 -3.23 -12.17 7.67
N ARG A 47 -2.32 -12.20 6.69
CA ARG A 47 -0.91 -11.83 6.86
C ARG A 47 -0.37 -11.15 5.61
N GLU A 48 0.53 -10.20 5.80
CA GLU A 48 1.10 -9.41 4.71
C GLU A 48 1.92 -10.27 3.74
N GLU A 49 2.72 -11.19 4.26
CA GLU A 49 3.54 -12.09 3.43
C GLU A 49 2.72 -13.01 2.54
N GLU A 50 1.55 -13.47 3.02
CA GLU A 50 0.61 -14.25 2.19
C GLU A 50 0.00 -13.37 1.10
N GLY A 51 -0.31 -12.11 1.44
CA GLY A 51 -0.76 -11.11 0.48
C GLY A 51 0.25 -10.86 -0.64
N MET A 52 1.57 -10.90 -0.37
CA MET A 52 2.60 -10.80 -1.43
C MET A 52 2.49 -11.95 -2.43
N GLY A 53 2.28 -13.18 -1.94
CA GLY A 53 2.06 -14.35 -2.81
C GLY A 53 0.82 -14.22 -3.68
N ILE A 54 -0.29 -13.73 -3.11
CA ILE A 54 -1.54 -13.51 -3.85
C ILE A 54 -1.36 -12.38 -4.89
N CYS A 55 -0.66 -11.28 -4.53
CA CYS A 55 -0.31 -10.23 -5.49
C CYS A 55 0.50 -10.76 -6.68
N ALA A 56 1.48 -11.63 -6.42
CA ALA A 56 2.25 -12.29 -7.48
C ALA A 56 1.35 -13.11 -8.42
N GLY A 57 0.46 -13.93 -7.85
CA GLY A 57 -0.52 -14.70 -8.62
C GLY A 57 -1.48 -13.82 -9.43
N ALA A 58 -1.95 -12.71 -8.85
CA ALA A 58 -2.80 -11.74 -9.53
C ALA A 58 -2.08 -11.10 -10.72
N TYR A 59 -0.81 -10.72 -10.54
CA TYR A 59 0.02 -10.17 -11.62
C TYR A 59 0.22 -11.17 -12.77
N LEU A 60 0.51 -12.43 -12.47
CA LEU A 60 0.58 -13.50 -13.47
C LEU A 60 -0.78 -13.72 -14.18
N GLY A 61 -1.89 -13.44 -13.50
CA GLY A 61 -3.24 -13.40 -14.05
C GLY A 61 -3.61 -12.09 -14.78
N ASN A 62 -2.62 -11.28 -15.20
CA ASN A 62 -2.82 -9.99 -15.89
C ASN A 62 -3.61 -8.94 -15.09
N LYS A 63 -3.53 -8.98 -13.75
CA LYS A 63 -4.05 -7.92 -12.89
C LYS A 63 -2.89 -7.01 -12.44
N PHE A 64 -3.22 -5.78 -12.07
CA PHE A 64 -2.26 -4.89 -11.45
C PHE A 64 -2.61 -4.73 -9.96
N PRO A 65 -1.88 -5.43 -9.07
CA PRO A 65 -2.24 -5.53 -7.67
C PRO A 65 -1.77 -4.35 -6.82
N CYS A 66 -2.59 -4.03 -5.82
CA CYS A 66 -2.24 -3.20 -4.68
C CYS A 66 -2.52 -3.97 -3.40
N ILE A 67 -1.58 -3.99 -2.47
CA ILE A 67 -1.81 -4.46 -1.11
C ILE A 67 -1.79 -3.29 -0.14
N MET A 68 -2.86 -3.19 0.65
CA MET A 68 -3.04 -2.17 1.68
C MET A 68 -2.69 -2.77 3.04
N MET A 69 -1.79 -2.14 3.76
CA MET A 69 -1.31 -2.66 5.05
C MET A 69 -0.80 -1.53 5.96
N GLN A 70 -0.58 -1.86 7.22
CA GLN A 70 0.16 -1.01 8.13
C GLN A 70 1.67 -1.15 7.87
N ASN A 71 2.47 -0.12 8.17
CA ASN A 71 3.92 -0.18 7.99
C ASN A 71 4.62 -1.32 8.74
N THR A 72 4.03 -1.84 9.83
CA THR A 72 4.54 -3.04 10.51
C THR A 72 4.58 -4.26 9.59
N GLY A 73 3.67 -4.35 8.62
CA GLY A 73 3.61 -5.45 7.66
C GLY A 73 4.81 -5.54 6.73
N ILE A 74 5.54 -4.44 6.51
CA ILE A 74 6.77 -4.46 5.70
C ILE A 74 7.82 -5.37 6.37
N GLY A 75 7.97 -5.31 7.69
CA GLY A 75 8.90 -6.16 8.42
C GLY A 75 8.63 -7.66 8.22
N ASN A 76 7.35 -8.05 8.23
CA ASN A 76 6.94 -9.45 8.00
C ASN A 76 7.15 -9.91 6.56
N SER A 77 7.21 -8.98 5.61
CA SER A 77 7.17 -9.28 4.17
C SER A 77 8.52 -9.23 3.47
N VAL A 78 9.60 -8.84 4.15
CA VAL A 78 10.92 -8.61 3.53
C VAL A 78 11.35 -9.79 2.65
N ASN A 79 11.27 -11.02 3.15
CA ASN A 79 11.66 -12.20 2.37
C ASN A 79 10.77 -12.39 1.14
N ALA A 80 9.45 -12.30 1.29
CA ALA A 80 8.52 -12.45 0.16
C ALA A 80 8.70 -11.34 -0.90
N ILE A 81 9.02 -10.11 -0.48
CA ILE A 81 9.33 -9.02 -1.40
C ILE A 81 10.57 -9.36 -2.23
N VAL A 82 11.68 -9.73 -1.59
CA VAL A 82 12.95 -9.97 -2.27
C VAL A 82 12.93 -11.25 -3.10
N SER A 83 12.50 -12.36 -2.48
CA SER A 83 12.60 -13.70 -3.07
C SER A 83 11.47 -14.03 -4.07
N LEU A 84 10.43 -13.21 -4.13
CA LEU A 84 9.32 -13.41 -5.05
C LEU A 84 9.10 -12.15 -5.92
N LEU A 85 8.68 -11.03 -5.35
CA LEU A 85 8.24 -9.89 -6.15
C LEU A 85 9.39 -9.25 -6.94
N GLN A 86 10.53 -9.02 -6.31
CA GLN A 86 11.70 -8.41 -6.97
C GLN A 86 12.42 -9.41 -7.87
N LEU A 87 12.59 -10.65 -7.40
CA LEU A 87 13.27 -11.69 -8.18
C LEU A 87 12.59 -11.93 -9.53
N TYR A 88 11.27 -11.91 -9.57
CA TYR A 88 10.49 -12.13 -10.78
C TYR A 88 9.96 -10.82 -11.41
N GLN A 89 10.50 -9.66 -10.99
CA GLN A 89 10.19 -8.36 -11.57
C GLN A 89 8.68 -8.05 -11.61
N MET A 90 7.98 -8.32 -10.50
CA MET A 90 6.53 -8.17 -10.40
C MET A 90 6.16 -6.79 -9.83
N PRO A 91 5.53 -5.91 -10.62
CA PRO A 91 5.04 -4.63 -10.12
C PRO A 91 3.85 -4.82 -9.19
N VAL A 92 3.98 -4.30 -7.98
CA VAL A 92 2.94 -4.27 -6.95
C VAL A 92 2.93 -2.90 -6.29
N VAL A 93 1.76 -2.35 -6.00
CA VAL A 93 1.65 -1.12 -5.21
C VAL A 93 1.44 -1.48 -3.75
N PHE A 94 2.34 -1.02 -2.88
CA PHE A 94 2.16 -1.09 -1.42
C PHE A 94 1.53 0.22 -0.96
N LEU A 95 0.25 0.20 -0.58
CA LEU A 95 -0.40 1.32 0.06
C LEU A 95 -0.30 1.14 1.58
N ILE A 96 0.48 1.97 2.21
CA ILE A 96 0.89 1.79 3.60
C ILE A 96 0.28 2.90 4.48
N SER A 97 -0.56 2.51 5.44
CA SER A 97 -0.92 3.41 6.54
C SER A 97 0.31 3.57 7.44
N TYR A 98 0.97 4.74 7.35
CA TYR A 98 2.23 5.02 8.02
C TYR A 98 1.98 5.42 9.47
N ARG A 99 1.94 4.41 10.34
CA ARG A 99 1.75 4.57 11.78
C ARG A 99 3.05 5.01 12.44
N GLY A 100 2.91 5.75 13.55
CA GLY A 100 4.04 6.26 14.32
C GLY A 100 4.63 7.57 13.79
N THR A 101 4.00 8.20 12.78
CA THR A 101 4.31 9.56 12.32
C THR A 101 3.72 10.62 13.28
N PRO A 102 4.11 11.91 13.19
CA PRO A 102 3.61 12.95 14.08
C PRO A 102 2.09 12.95 14.22
N GLY A 103 1.60 13.01 15.47
CA GLY A 103 0.17 12.93 15.80
C GLY A 103 -0.34 11.52 16.14
N GLU A 104 0.45 10.48 15.98
CA GLU A 104 0.12 9.11 16.38
C GLU A 104 0.01 9.00 17.91
N PRO A 105 -1.16 8.61 18.46
CA PRO A 105 -1.35 8.52 19.91
C PRO A 105 -0.83 7.21 20.52
N VAL A 106 -0.55 6.20 19.70
CA VAL A 106 -0.18 4.86 20.16
C VAL A 106 1.34 4.70 20.15
N GLY A 107 1.99 4.81 21.31
CA GLY A 107 3.44 4.76 21.44
C GLY A 107 4.10 3.49 20.88
N ALA A 108 3.41 2.34 20.93
CA ALA A 108 3.89 1.09 20.35
C ALA A 108 4.14 1.17 18.83
N GLN A 109 3.52 2.09 18.12
CA GLN A 109 3.70 2.27 16.68
C GLN A 109 5.02 2.97 16.32
N GLY A 110 5.64 3.68 17.27
CA GLY A 110 6.87 4.45 17.05
C GLY A 110 8.10 3.59 16.70
N GLY A 111 8.13 2.33 17.14
CA GLY A 111 9.26 1.42 16.84
C GLY A 111 9.42 1.18 15.35
N MET A 112 8.37 0.71 14.69
CA MET A 112 8.40 0.44 13.24
C MET A 112 8.50 1.72 12.40
N ALA A 113 7.93 2.85 12.86
CA ALA A 113 8.05 4.11 12.14
C ALA A 113 9.50 4.50 11.87
N LYS A 114 10.39 4.27 12.85
CA LYS A 114 11.81 4.64 12.77
C LYS A 114 12.60 3.87 11.71
N ILE A 115 12.16 2.67 11.35
CA ILE A 115 12.90 1.77 10.46
C ILE A 115 12.17 1.46 9.16
N THR A 116 10.91 1.90 9.00
CA THR A 116 10.09 1.58 7.82
C THR A 116 10.77 2.06 6.54
N GLU A 117 11.21 3.31 6.51
CA GLU A 117 11.87 3.88 5.33
C GLU A 117 13.23 3.24 5.08
N ASP A 118 14.02 2.98 6.13
CA ASP A 118 15.32 2.32 6.00
C ASP A 118 15.17 0.92 5.37
N ILE A 119 14.13 0.17 5.77
CA ILE A 119 13.83 -1.14 5.18
C ILE A 119 13.49 -0.96 3.69
N LEU A 120 12.57 -0.05 3.35
CA LEU A 120 12.17 0.19 1.96
C LEU A 120 13.34 0.66 1.09
N GLN A 121 14.20 1.55 1.63
CA GLN A 121 15.40 2.02 0.94
C GLN A 121 16.44 0.88 0.75
N THR A 122 16.65 0.06 1.79
CA THR A 122 17.51 -1.13 1.69
C THR A 122 17.02 -2.10 0.62
N LEU A 123 15.71 -2.26 0.49
CA LEU A 123 15.07 -3.05 -0.56
C LEU A 123 15.03 -2.33 -1.91
N ARG A 124 15.53 -1.09 -1.99
CA ARG A 124 15.50 -0.24 -3.21
C ARG A 124 14.10 -0.05 -3.77
N ILE A 125 13.09 0.00 -2.91
CA ILE A 125 11.70 0.26 -3.28
C ILE A 125 11.48 1.77 -3.36
N PRO A 126 11.04 2.32 -4.50
CA PRO A 126 10.68 3.73 -4.60
C PRO A 126 9.56 4.09 -3.64
N ILE A 127 9.65 5.28 -3.01
CA ILE A 127 8.71 5.74 -1.98
C ILE A 127 8.03 7.02 -2.44
N LEU A 128 6.71 7.09 -2.31
CA LEU A 128 5.92 8.31 -2.37
C LEU A 128 5.35 8.61 -0.97
N HIS A 129 5.68 9.77 -0.43
CA HIS A 129 5.07 10.26 0.80
C HIS A 129 3.79 11.03 0.50
N CYS A 130 2.71 10.69 1.22
CA CYS A 130 1.44 11.39 1.20
C CYS A 130 1.15 11.92 2.60
N SER A 131 1.49 13.19 2.85
CA SER A 131 1.22 13.91 4.11
C SER A 131 0.12 14.96 3.98
N SER A 132 -0.29 15.27 2.75
CA SER A 132 -1.34 16.24 2.42
C SER A 132 -2.25 15.75 1.28
N GLU A 133 -3.42 16.39 1.12
CA GLU A 133 -4.32 16.09 -0.01
C GLU A 133 -3.68 16.33 -1.38
N ASN A 134 -2.75 17.28 -1.48
CA ASN A 134 -2.07 17.60 -2.74
C ASN A 134 -1.16 16.45 -3.21
N ASP A 135 -0.65 15.65 -2.28
CA ASP A 135 0.19 14.51 -2.63
C ASP A 135 -0.59 13.37 -3.26
N LEU A 136 -1.91 13.30 -3.00
CA LEU A 136 -2.76 12.23 -3.51
C LEU A 136 -2.85 12.21 -5.04
N GLU A 137 -2.71 13.35 -5.71
CA GLU A 137 -2.72 13.44 -7.17
C GLU A 137 -1.53 12.73 -7.81
N LYS A 138 -0.41 12.60 -7.08
CA LYS A 138 0.80 11.91 -7.54
C LYS A 138 0.63 10.38 -7.57
N ILE A 139 -0.32 9.83 -6.80
CA ILE A 139 -0.54 8.38 -6.65
C ILE A 139 -0.72 7.69 -7.99
N SER A 140 -1.52 8.28 -8.89
CA SER A 140 -1.80 7.68 -10.20
C SER A 140 -0.52 7.48 -11.03
N THR A 141 0.31 8.51 -11.14
CA THR A 141 1.56 8.44 -11.89
C THR A 141 2.57 7.54 -11.20
N PHE A 142 2.65 7.61 -9.88
CA PHE A 142 3.56 6.80 -9.09
C PHE A 142 3.21 5.31 -9.12
N SER A 143 1.92 4.96 -9.11
CA SER A 143 1.50 3.57 -9.29
C SER A 143 1.94 3.01 -10.65
N LYS A 144 1.79 3.79 -11.74
CA LYS A 144 2.28 3.38 -13.07
C LYS A 144 3.79 3.16 -13.10
N HIS A 145 4.54 3.89 -12.27
CA HIS A 145 5.99 3.75 -12.17
C HIS A 145 6.42 2.33 -11.77
N ALA A 146 5.63 1.61 -10.95
CA ALA A 146 5.89 0.21 -10.62
C ALA A 146 6.10 -0.67 -11.86
N LYS A 147 5.29 -0.44 -12.90
CA LYS A 147 5.42 -1.17 -14.18
C LYS A 147 6.64 -0.75 -14.99
N VAL A 148 7.09 0.50 -14.84
CA VAL A 148 8.28 1.02 -15.54
C VAL A 148 9.56 0.45 -14.93
N VAL A 149 9.60 0.34 -13.60
CA VAL A 149 10.77 -0.20 -12.88
C VAL A 149 10.70 -1.70 -12.67
N GLU A 150 9.60 -2.34 -13.10
CA GLU A 150 9.34 -3.79 -12.95
C GLU A 150 9.58 -4.27 -11.50
N SER A 151 9.07 -3.50 -10.55
CA SER A 151 9.32 -3.71 -9.12
C SER A 151 8.19 -3.14 -8.28
N PRO A 152 8.01 -3.58 -7.03
CA PRO A 152 7.11 -2.92 -6.10
C PRO A 152 7.45 -1.44 -5.89
N VAL A 153 6.42 -0.62 -5.61
CA VAL A 153 6.55 0.77 -5.15
C VAL A 153 5.73 0.96 -3.87
N ALA A 154 6.16 1.85 -2.98
CA ALA A 154 5.51 2.09 -1.71
C ALA A 154 4.92 3.52 -1.63
N ILE A 155 3.66 3.62 -1.24
CA ILE A 155 2.95 4.87 -0.96
C ILE A 155 2.72 4.93 0.55
N LEU A 156 3.39 5.83 1.23
CA LEU A 156 3.30 6.04 2.67
C LEU A 156 2.28 7.14 2.95
N CYS A 157 1.13 6.78 3.54
CA CYS A 157 0.10 7.73 3.93
C CYS A 157 0.21 8.02 5.42
N ASP A 158 0.54 9.26 5.77
CA ASP A 158 0.76 9.70 7.15
C ASP A 158 -0.48 9.55 8.02
N PHE A 159 -0.27 9.31 9.32
CA PHE A 159 -1.34 9.21 10.30
C PHE A 159 -2.27 10.43 10.28
N ASN A 160 -1.71 11.65 10.26
CA ASN A 160 -2.50 12.88 10.27
C ASN A 160 -3.39 13.05 9.02
N LEU A 161 -2.95 12.56 7.86
CA LEU A 161 -3.75 12.59 6.63
C LEU A 161 -4.97 11.66 6.72
N MET A 162 -4.81 10.51 7.39
CA MET A 162 -5.81 9.43 7.37
C MET A 162 -6.74 9.42 8.59
N LYS A 163 -6.32 9.96 9.74
CA LYS A 163 -7.04 9.82 11.03
C LYS A 163 -8.44 10.41 11.04
N ASP A 164 -8.65 11.49 10.31
CA ASP A 164 -9.90 12.28 10.30
C ASP A 164 -10.74 12.05 9.02
N ASP A 165 -10.43 11.04 8.26
CA ASP A 165 -11.18 10.67 7.05
C ASP A 165 -12.52 10.03 7.42
N LYS A 166 -13.52 10.89 7.66
CA LYS A 166 -14.90 10.51 8.03
C LYS A 166 -15.84 10.59 6.84
#